data_ea7b51e00098b34738b48f151ceb7281
#
_entry.id   ea7b51e00098b34738b48f151ceb7281
#
_cell.length_a   1.000
_cell.length_b   1.000
_cell.length_c   1.000
_cell.angle_alpha   90.00
_cell.angle_beta   90.00
_cell.angle_gamma   90.00
#
_symmetry.space_group_name_H-M   'P 1'
#
loop_
_entity.id
_entity.type
_entity.pdbx_description
1 polymer ?
#
loop_
_entity_poly.entity_id
_entity_poly.type
_entity_poly.pdbx_seq_one_letter_code
_entity_poly.pdbx_strand_id
1 'polypeptide(L)'
;YDGGIADPIPIRKSMADGNEKNLIILTQPLEYRKTLNAKTKFAANRVKKKYPELANALYTRHIRYNETVEYCHKLEDEGKAIILQPKVKLNSFEKDVKVLRQTNEMGYEMAMDKMDLIKELIKK
;
A
#
# COMPACT_ATOMS: atom_id res chain seq x y z
N TYR A 1 -17.15 3.52 5.73
CA TYR A 1 -15.75 3.96 5.93
C TYR A 1 -14.85 3.43 4.82
N ASP A 2 -13.70 4.07 4.66
CA ASP A 2 -12.67 3.70 3.68
C ASP A 2 -12.09 2.29 3.97
N GLY A 3 -12.05 1.45 2.95
CA GLY A 3 -11.43 0.11 3.02
C GLY A 3 -9.97 0.12 3.48
N GLY A 4 -9.26 1.22 3.25
CA GLY A 4 -7.89 1.41 3.75
C GLY A 4 -7.75 1.41 5.28
N ILE A 5 -8.82 1.47 6.04
CA ILE A 5 -8.80 1.28 7.50
C ILE A 5 -8.71 -0.20 7.86
N ALA A 6 -9.45 -1.05 7.16
CA ALA A 6 -9.51 -2.49 7.43
C ALA A 6 -8.41 -3.26 6.70
N ASP A 7 -8.22 -2.99 5.41
CA ASP A 7 -7.26 -3.70 4.54
C ASP A 7 -6.66 -2.74 3.49
N PRO A 8 -5.61 -1.98 3.85
CA PRO A 8 -5.05 -0.94 2.98
C PRO A 8 -4.34 -1.49 1.73
N ILE A 9 -3.87 -2.74 1.78
CA ILE A 9 -3.22 -3.42 0.66
C ILE A 9 -3.82 -4.83 0.59
N PRO A 10 -4.85 -5.07 -0.24
CA PRO A 10 -5.66 -6.29 -0.20
C PRO A 10 -5.00 -7.49 -0.91
N ILE A 11 -3.69 -7.67 -0.76
CA ILE A 11 -2.94 -8.75 -1.41
C ILE A 11 -3.38 -10.14 -0.95
N ARG A 12 -3.68 -10.31 0.35
CA ARG A 12 -4.15 -11.60 0.87
C ARG A 12 -5.51 -11.98 0.27
N LYS A 13 -6.38 -10.99 0.09
CA LYS A 13 -7.68 -11.20 -0.59
C LYS A 13 -7.50 -11.60 -2.04
N SER A 14 -6.60 -10.92 -2.77
CA SER A 14 -6.27 -11.28 -4.14
C SER A 14 -5.77 -12.72 -4.26
N MET A 15 -4.85 -13.12 -3.38
CA MET A 15 -4.34 -14.49 -3.34
C MET A 15 -5.44 -15.51 -3.01
N ALA A 16 -6.30 -15.21 -2.03
CA ALA A 16 -7.42 -16.06 -1.64
C ALA A 16 -8.45 -16.24 -2.76
N ASP A 17 -8.60 -15.25 -3.63
CA ASP A 17 -9.48 -15.30 -4.81
C ASP A 17 -8.87 -16.11 -5.99
N GLY A 18 -7.69 -16.69 -5.80
CA GLY A 18 -7.02 -17.56 -6.78
C GLY A 18 -6.01 -16.85 -7.70
N ASN A 19 -5.69 -15.59 -7.43
CA ASN A 19 -4.69 -14.86 -8.21
C ASN A 19 -3.28 -15.17 -7.71
N GLU A 20 -2.61 -16.12 -8.35
CA GLU A 20 -1.27 -16.57 -7.95
C GLU A 20 -0.16 -15.56 -8.27
N LYS A 21 -0.38 -14.69 -9.24
CA LYS A 21 0.55 -13.66 -9.68
C LYS A 21 -0.09 -12.29 -9.53
N ASN A 22 0.65 -11.34 -8.94
CA ASN A 22 0.11 -10.02 -8.62
C ASN A 22 1.08 -8.92 -9.01
N LEU A 23 0.56 -7.86 -9.63
CA LEU A 23 1.24 -6.57 -9.76
C LEU A 23 0.75 -5.67 -8.64
N ILE A 24 1.67 -5.25 -7.77
CA ILE A 24 1.37 -4.47 -6.58
C ILE A 24 1.89 -3.05 -6.77
N ILE A 25 1.02 -2.06 -6.63
CA ILE A 25 1.39 -0.65 -6.70
C ILE A 25 1.30 -0.08 -5.28
N LEU A 26 2.44 0.26 -4.70
CA LEU A 26 2.54 0.92 -3.40
C LEU A 26 2.76 2.42 -3.58
N THR A 27 2.16 3.21 -2.72
CA THR A 27 2.23 4.68 -2.78
C THR A 27 3.28 5.27 -1.84
N GLN A 28 3.95 4.43 -1.08
CA GLN A 28 5.01 4.83 -0.14
C GLN A 28 6.34 4.14 -0.51
N PRO A 29 7.49 4.78 -0.23
CA PRO A 29 8.80 4.20 -0.53
C PRO A 29 9.12 2.97 0.33
N LEU A 30 10.15 2.23 -0.08
CA LEU A 30 10.55 0.95 0.53
C LEU A 30 10.76 1.00 2.04
N GLU A 31 11.41 2.06 2.52
CA GLU A 31 11.74 2.22 3.94
C GLU A 31 10.56 2.71 4.79
N TYR A 32 9.47 3.10 4.14
CA TYR A 32 8.32 3.63 4.87
C TYR A 32 7.68 2.54 5.73
N ARG A 33 7.50 2.87 7.01
CA ARG A 33 6.67 2.09 7.93
C ARG A 33 5.67 3.01 8.62
N LYS A 34 4.45 2.53 8.75
CA LYS A 34 3.39 3.27 9.40
C LYS A 34 3.56 3.21 10.91
N THR A 35 3.30 4.32 11.60
CA THR A 35 3.33 4.41 13.06
C THR A 35 1.99 4.88 13.60
N LEU A 36 1.69 4.55 14.85
CA LEU A 36 0.51 5.02 15.54
C LEU A 36 0.73 6.48 15.99
N ASN A 37 0.11 7.42 15.30
CA ASN A 37 0.21 8.85 15.63
C ASN A 37 -0.90 9.33 16.57
N ALA A 38 -0.72 10.53 17.16
CA ALA A 38 -1.66 11.12 18.10
C ALA A 38 -3.05 11.37 17.49
N LYS A 39 -3.13 11.75 16.21
CA LYS A 39 -4.40 11.97 15.50
C LYS A 39 -5.21 10.69 15.41
N THR A 40 -4.57 9.57 15.07
CA THR A 40 -5.21 8.26 14.99
C THR A 40 -5.67 7.79 16.37
N LYS A 41 -4.85 7.96 17.42
CA LYS A 41 -5.23 7.68 18.81
C LYS A 41 -6.47 8.47 19.23
N PHE A 42 -6.48 9.75 18.95
CA PHE A 42 -7.61 10.63 19.27
C PHE A 42 -8.89 10.18 18.54
N ALA A 43 -8.81 9.93 17.24
CA ALA A 43 -9.93 9.45 16.44
C ALA A 43 -10.48 8.11 16.96
N ALA A 44 -9.61 7.16 17.28
CA ALA A 44 -9.99 5.88 17.85
C ALA A 44 -10.69 6.03 19.19
N ASN A 45 -10.16 6.85 20.09
CA ASN A 45 -10.77 7.11 21.39
C ASN A 45 -12.17 7.73 21.27
N ARG A 46 -12.36 8.64 20.30
CA ARG A 46 -13.63 9.30 20.07
C ARG A 46 -14.74 8.34 19.63
N VAL A 47 -14.40 7.34 18.83
CA VAL A 47 -15.38 6.39 18.30
C VAL A 47 -15.54 5.12 19.14
N LYS A 48 -14.63 4.88 20.09
CA LYS A 48 -14.53 3.64 20.87
C LYS A 48 -15.83 3.20 21.54
N LYS A 49 -16.58 4.14 22.11
CA LYS A 49 -17.83 3.83 22.82
C LYS A 49 -18.93 3.35 21.88
N LYS A 50 -19.01 3.93 20.68
CA LYS A 50 -20.08 3.64 19.71
C LYS A 50 -19.68 2.55 18.72
N TYR A 51 -18.41 2.50 18.34
CA TYR A 51 -17.88 1.59 17.33
C TYR A 51 -16.56 0.98 17.82
N PRO A 52 -16.58 0.03 18.75
CA PRO A 52 -15.37 -0.54 19.33
C PRO A 52 -14.48 -1.26 18.29
N GLU A 53 -15.08 -1.93 17.31
CA GLU A 53 -14.34 -2.62 16.21
C GLU A 53 -13.60 -1.61 15.32
N LEU A 54 -14.23 -0.48 15.01
CA LEU A 54 -13.59 0.59 14.26
C LEU A 54 -12.41 1.19 15.04
N ALA A 55 -12.57 1.41 16.33
CA ALA A 55 -11.50 1.90 17.20
C ALA A 55 -10.32 0.93 17.21
N ASN A 56 -10.57 -0.36 17.35
CA ASN A 56 -9.55 -1.40 17.30
C ASN A 56 -8.84 -1.42 15.93
N ALA A 57 -9.60 -1.32 14.83
CA ALA A 57 -9.04 -1.24 13.49
C ALA A 57 -8.10 -0.04 13.31
N LEU A 58 -8.45 1.12 13.85
CA LEU A 58 -7.61 2.32 13.84
C LEU A 58 -6.33 2.14 14.66
N TYR A 59 -6.42 1.55 15.86
CA TYR A 59 -5.26 1.29 16.73
C TYR A 59 -4.26 0.31 16.13
N THR A 60 -4.73 -0.68 15.39
CA THR A 60 -3.90 -1.76 14.85
C THR A 60 -3.54 -1.59 13.38
N ARG A 61 -4.05 -0.54 12.72
CA ARG A 61 -3.83 -0.30 11.29
C ARG A 61 -2.36 -0.27 10.88
N HIS A 62 -1.52 0.39 11.68
CA HIS A 62 -0.09 0.50 11.40
C HIS A 62 0.63 -0.86 11.45
N ILE A 63 0.24 -1.72 12.37
CA ILE A 63 0.80 -3.08 12.49
C ILE A 63 0.42 -3.90 11.24
N ARG A 64 -0.86 -3.95 10.90
CA ARG A 64 -1.33 -4.68 9.72
C ARG A 64 -0.73 -4.17 8.42
N TYR A 65 -0.62 -2.85 8.28
CA TYR A 65 0.01 -2.25 7.11
C TYR A 65 1.46 -2.71 6.96
N ASN A 66 2.24 -2.61 8.02
CA ASN A 66 3.66 -2.98 7.98
C ASN A 66 3.86 -4.47 7.71
N GLU A 67 3.09 -5.33 8.37
CA GLU A 67 3.10 -6.78 8.10
C GLU A 67 2.71 -7.11 6.67
N THR A 68 1.74 -6.40 6.10
CA THR A 68 1.31 -6.61 4.72
C THR A 68 2.36 -6.16 3.72
N VAL A 69 3.06 -5.06 3.99
CA VAL A 69 4.20 -4.60 3.16
C VAL A 69 5.31 -5.66 3.16
N GLU A 70 5.68 -6.20 4.31
CA GLU A 70 6.67 -7.29 4.40
C GLU A 70 6.22 -8.53 3.62
N TYR A 71 4.95 -8.88 3.71
CA TYR A 71 4.38 -9.99 2.93
C TYR A 71 4.45 -9.74 1.42
N CYS A 72 4.18 -8.51 0.96
CA CYS A 72 4.34 -8.14 -0.46
C CYS A 72 5.77 -8.32 -0.93
N HIS A 73 6.76 -7.88 -0.16
CA HIS A 73 8.17 -8.05 -0.50
C HIS A 73 8.58 -9.53 -0.55
N LYS A 74 8.07 -10.33 0.39
CA LYS A 74 8.27 -11.79 0.36
C LYS A 74 7.73 -12.41 -0.93
N LEU A 75 6.54 -12.02 -1.37
CA LEU A 75 5.96 -12.50 -2.64
C LEU A 75 6.79 -12.07 -3.85
N GLU A 76 7.36 -10.86 -3.83
CA GLU A 76 8.26 -10.40 -4.89
C GLU A 76 9.54 -11.25 -4.93
N ASP A 77 10.16 -11.52 -3.78
CA ASP A 77 11.34 -12.38 -3.68
C ASP A 77 11.08 -13.81 -4.16
N GLU A 78 9.86 -14.30 -3.95
CA GLU A 78 9.42 -15.63 -4.44
C GLU A 78 9.00 -15.64 -5.93
N GLY A 79 9.07 -14.50 -6.62
CA GLY A 79 8.65 -14.37 -8.03
C GLY A 79 7.14 -14.40 -8.25
N LYS A 80 6.32 -14.26 -7.20
CA LYS A 80 4.85 -14.27 -7.27
C LYS A 80 4.23 -12.90 -7.44
N ALA A 81 5.00 -11.85 -7.26
CA ALA A 81 4.55 -10.48 -7.39
C ALA A 81 5.63 -9.57 -7.97
N ILE A 82 5.20 -8.48 -8.57
CA ILE A 82 6.05 -7.35 -8.94
C ILE A 82 5.54 -6.14 -8.19
N ILE A 83 6.44 -5.41 -7.53
CA ILE A 83 6.10 -4.21 -6.78
C ILE A 83 6.58 -2.97 -7.52
N LEU A 84 5.65 -2.04 -7.76
CA LEU A 84 5.95 -0.68 -8.18
C LEU A 84 5.76 0.23 -6.98
N GLN A 85 6.79 0.95 -6.59
CA GLN A 85 6.73 1.87 -5.47
C GLN A 85 7.66 3.08 -5.68
N PRO A 86 7.28 4.28 -5.17
CA PRO A 86 8.09 5.46 -5.36
C PRO A 86 9.40 5.37 -4.57
N LYS A 87 10.44 6.04 -5.07
CA LYS A 87 11.74 6.17 -4.38
C LYS A 87 11.73 7.26 -3.32
N VAL A 88 10.75 8.15 -3.36
CA VAL A 88 10.60 9.30 -2.46
C VAL A 88 9.20 9.32 -1.86
N LYS A 89 9.07 9.92 -0.68
CA LYS A 89 7.78 10.09 -0.03
C LYS A 89 6.90 11.05 -0.84
N LEU A 90 5.68 10.62 -1.15
CA LEU A 90 4.68 11.41 -1.85
C LEU A 90 3.68 12.02 -0.85
N ASN A 91 3.19 13.23 -1.16
CA ASN A 91 2.17 13.89 -0.38
C ASN A 91 0.78 13.61 -0.98
N SER A 92 -0.10 12.96 -0.22
CA SER A 92 -1.46 12.62 -0.67
C SER A 92 -2.35 13.85 -0.94
N PHE A 93 -1.98 15.00 -0.40
CA PHE A 93 -2.72 16.26 -0.55
C PHE A 93 -1.94 17.30 -1.37
N GLU A 94 -1.04 16.85 -2.25
CA GLU A 94 -0.28 17.72 -3.12
C GLU A 94 -1.19 18.51 -4.05
N LYS A 95 -0.93 19.82 -4.15
CA LYS A 95 -1.69 20.76 -5.00
C LYS A 95 -0.82 21.44 -6.07
N ASP A 96 0.51 21.35 -5.94
CA ASP A 96 1.41 21.90 -6.94
C ASP A 96 1.40 21.05 -8.20
N VAL A 97 0.97 21.66 -9.30
CA VAL A 97 0.84 20.99 -10.61
C VAL A 97 2.19 20.47 -11.12
N LYS A 98 3.28 21.16 -10.83
CA LYS A 98 4.64 20.71 -11.22
C LYS A 98 4.99 19.41 -10.49
N VAL A 99 4.74 19.37 -9.18
CA VAL A 99 5.00 18.18 -8.35
C VAL A 99 4.12 17.01 -8.80
N LEU A 100 2.84 17.28 -9.11
CA LEU A 100 1.91 16.25 -9.62
C LEU A 100 2.38 15.67 -10.97
N ARG A 101 2.87 16.53 -11.88
CA ARG A 101 3.43 16.08 -13.17
C ARG A 101 4.69 15.24 -12.98
N GLN A 102 5.61 15.69 -12.13
CA GLN A 102 6.83 14.94 -11.80
C GLN A 102 6.52 13.57 -11.20
N THR A 103 5.53 13.50 -10.33
CA THR A 103 5.06 12.24 -9.73
C THR A 103 4.48 11.31 -10.79
N ASN A 104 3.69 11.84 -11.73
CA ASN A 104 3.14 11.07 -12.84
C ASN A 104 4.25 10.51 -13.75
N GLU A 105 5.24 11.34 -14.12
CA GLU A 105 6.38 10.92 -14.92
C GLU A 105 7.20 9.85 -14.21
N MET A 106 7.47 10.01 -12.92
CA MET A 106 8.17 9.02 -12.10
C MET A 106 7.43 7.67 -12.10
N GLY A 107 6.11 7.68 -11.93
CA GLY A 107 5.29 6.47 -11.97
C GLY A 107 5.32 5.80 -13.34
N TYR A 108 5.24 6.57 -14.40
CA TYR A 108 5.33 6.08 -15.77
C TYR A 108 6.70 5.41 -16.03
N GLU A 109 7.80 6.08 -15.70
CA GLU A 109 9.16 5.56 -15.87
C GLU A 109 9.37 4.27 -15.06
N MET A 110 8.93 4.24 -13.79
CA MET A 110 9.00 3.03 -12.97
C MET A 110 8.30 1.84 -13.61
N ALA A 111 7.11 2.06 -14.17
CA ALA A 111 6.34 1.01 -14.83
C ALA A 111 7.03 0.55 -16.11
N MET A 112 7.58 1.47 -16.89
CA MET A 112 8.32 1.15 -18.12
C MET A 112 9.61 0.38 -17.84
N ASP A 113 10.36 0.75 -16.80
CA ASP A 113 11.57 0.05 -16.39
C ASP A 113 11.31 -1.42 -16.00
N LYS A 114 10.15 -1.71 -15.46
CA LYS A 114 9.73 -3.07 -15.08
C LYS A 114 8.80 -3.75 -16.10
N MET A 115 8.60 -3.14 -17.27
CA MET A 115 7.63 -3.61 -18.26
C MET A 115 7.90 -5.04 -18.73
N ASP A 116 9.14 -5.42 -18.94
CA ASP A 116 9.50 -6.78 -19.36
C ASP A 116 9.15 -7.81 -18.28
N LEU A 117 9.40 -7.49 -17.01
CA LEU A 117 9.00 -8.34 -15.88
C LEU A 117 7.49 -8.45 -15.78
N ILE A 118 6.77 -7.34 -15.99
CA ILE A 118 5.30 -7.31 -15.98
C ILE A 118 4.73 -8.19 -17.10
N LYS A 119 5.28 -8.09 -18.31
CA LYS A 119 4.86 -8.93 -19.43
C LYS A 119 5.10 -10.41 -19.15
N GLU A 120 6.21 -10.75 -18.52
CA GLU A 120 6.49 -12.13 -18.11
C GLU A 120 5.53 -12.62 -17.02
N LEU A 121 5.17 -11.76 -16.07
CA LEU A 121 4.25 -12.11 -15.00
C LEU A 121 2.88 -12.53 -15.55
N ILE A 122 2.39 -11.86 -16.60
CA ILE A 122 1.06 -12.13 -17.20
C ILE A 122 1.07 -13.25 -18.23
N LYS A 123 2.22 -13.76 -18.64
CA LYS A 123 2.30 -14.95 -19.48
C LYS A 123 1.78 -16.18 -18.71
N LYS A 124 0.98 -16.95 -19.40
CA LYS A 124 0.47 -18.22 -18.86
C LYS A 124 1.47 -19.35 -19.04
#